data_3b7a252f9bb89d42b75faec62539a7d8
#
_entry.id   3b7a252f9bb89d42b75faec62539a7d8
#
_cell.length_a   1.000
_cell.length_b   1.000
_cell.length_c   1.000
_cell.angle_alpha   90.00
_cell.angle_beta   90.00
_cell.angle_gamma   90.00
#
_symmetry.space_group_name_H-M   'P 1'
#
loop_
_entity.id
_entity.type
_entity.pdbx_description
1 polymer ?
#
loop_
_entity_poly.entity_id
_entity_poly.type
_entity_poly.pdbx_seq_one_letter_code
_entity_poly.pdbx_strand_id
1 'polypeptide(L)'
;MLPLVAWSPPPIVTRESEKKYLCHASPKKPRPLPRLADPSSVDLTVVVPAYNETERLPIMLASTIEHLTSPALKHKYKFEVLIVDDGSSDNTSAASLKLAAKYPKCDIRIVTLEKNLGKGGAVRHGMLFGGGERLLMVDADGASRFTDLELLWEAMDEIAPDNAAGVVVGSRAHLVETEAVVKRSLLRNILMYGLHTILRIVGVGHIRDTQCGFKLFSRAAAQQIFPAQHLPTWMFDVELLLLAKQLRIPVAEVPIDWHEVAGSKLNVVTAPLQMLRDLLIVRANHLLGRWKAVPSKPKSD
;
A
#
# COMPACT_ATOMS: atom_id res chain seq x y z
N MET A 1 -25.93 -17.35 3.60
CA MET A 1 -25.30 -16.31 4.43
C MET A 1 -24.25 -16.86 5.42
N LEU A 2 -24.57 -17.88 6.23
CA LEU A 2 -23.63 -18.47 7.21
C LEU A 2 -22.24 -18.84 6.65
N PRO A 3 -22.10 -19.53 5.48
CA PRO A 3 -20.78 -19.89 4.95
C PRO A 3 -19.93 -18.66 4.60
N LEU A 4 -20.55 -17.62 4.03
CA LEU A 4 -19.83 -16.39 3.67
C LEU A 4 -19.30 -15.65 4.90
N VAL A 5 -20.06 -15.62 6.00
CA VAL A 5 -19.60 -15.04 7.27
C VAL A 5 -18.42 -15.81 7.83
N ALA A 6 -18.48 -17.14 7.81
CA ALA A 6 -17.42 -18.00 8.32
C ALA A 6 -16.12 -17.92 7.48
N TRP A 7 -16.22 -17.58 6.19
CA TRP A 7 -15.08 -17.45 5.29
C TRP A 7 -14.51 -16.03 5.23
N SER A 8 -15.26 -15.02 5.67
CA SER A 8 -14.77 -13.65 5.74
C SER A 8 -13.66 -13.53 6.79
N PRO A 9 -12.59 -12.78 6.52
CA PRO A 9 -11.55 -12.55 7.51
C PRO A 9 -12.12 -11.80 8.73
N PRO A 10 -11.54 -12.00 9.91
CA PRO A 10 -11.91 -11.22 11.08
C PRO A 10 -11.58 -9.74 10.85
N PRO A 11 -12.25 -8.81 11.53
CA PRO A 11 -11.93 -7.40 11.47
C PRO A 11 -10.46 -7.12 11.79
N ILE A 12 -9.84 -6.23 11.01
CA ILE A 12 -8.47 -5.76 11.28
C ILE A 12 -8.54 -4.82 12.48
N VAL A 13 -8.00 -5.25 13.62
CA VAL A 13 -8.01 -4.48 14.86
C VAL A 13 -6.63 -3.88 15.12
N THR A 14 -6.57 -2.57 15.33
CA THR A 14 -5.36 -1.86 15.76
C THR A 14 -5.30 -1.83 17.30
N ARG A 15 -4.17 -2.25 17.88
CA ARG A 15 -3.94 -2.26 19.32
C ARG A 15 -3.35 -0.94 19.81
N GLU A 16 -3.43 -0.66 21.09
CA GLU A 16 -2.93 0.59 21.67
C GLU A 16 -1.40 0.75 21.55
N SER A 17 -0.65 -0.35 21.63
CA SER A 17 0.80 -0.39 21.40
C SER A 17 1.17 0.02 19.97
N GLU A 18 0.32 -0.37 18.99
CA GLU A 18 0.52 -0.13 17.56
C GLU A 18 0.18 1.31 17.14
N LYS A 19 -0.45 2.11 18.00
CA LYS A 19 -0.72 3.55 17.78
C LYS A 19 0.48 4.43 18.14
N LYS A 20 1.65 3.83 18.31
CA LYS A 20 2.90 4.51 18.70
C LYS A 20 4.02 4.08 17.77
N TYR A 21 5.02 4.95 17.63
CA TYR A 21 6.18 4.70 16.80
C TYR A 21 7.48 4.98 17.55
N LEU A 22 8.55 4.36 17.13
CA LEU A 22 9.94 4.69 17.48
C LEU A 22 10.57 5.47 16.32
N CYS A 23 11.52 6.34 16.63
CA CYS A 23 12.33 7.06 15.65
C CYS A 23 13.74 7.28 16.16
N HIS A 24 14.64 7.75 15.30
CA HIS A 24 16.01 8.08 15.69
C HIS A 24 16.09 8.98 16.93
N ALA A 25 15.28 10.05 16.97
CA ALA A 25 15.27 11.00 18.09
C ALA A 25 14.66 10.44 19.38
N SER A 26 13.94 9.31 19.31
CA SER A 26 13.29 8.67 20.46
C SER A 26 13.30 7.13 20.31
N PRO A 27 14.51 6.50 20.39
CA PRO A 27 14.66 5.08 20.07
C PRO A 27 14.14 4.13 21.17
N LYS A 28 13.92 4.64 22.37
CA LYS A 28 13.45 3.86 23.54
C LYS A 28 12.11 4.33 24.10
N LYS A 29 11.65 5.53 23.69
CA LYS A 29 10.41 6.12 24.20
C LYS A 29 9.42 6.30 23.05
N PRO A 30 8.42 5.40 22.92
CA PRO A 30 7.45 5.49 21.85
C PRO A 30 6.68 6.82 21.87
N ARG A 31 6.42 7.38 20.68
CA ARG A 31 5.62 8.58 20.45
C ARG A 31 4.28 8.22 19.84
N PRO A 32 3.21 8.96 20.10
CA PRO A 32 1.93 8.72 19.48
C PRO A 32 1.99 9.00 17.97
N LEU A 33 1.34 8.15 17.18
CA LEU A 33 1.11 8.39 15.75
C LEU A 33 0.01 9.46 15.56
N PRO A 34 0.06 10.27 14.49
CA PRO A 34 -1.08 11.08 14.06
C PRO A 34 -2.22 10.15 13.61
N ARG A 35 -3.42 10.69 13.48
CA ARG A 35 -4.55 9.98 12.87
C ARG A 35 -4.79 10.50 11.47
N LEU A 36 -5.26 9.66 10.58
CA LEU A 36 -5.64 10.08 9.23
C LEU A 36 -6.75 11.15 9.24
N ALA A 37 -7.56 11.21 10.31
CA ALA A 37 -8.59 12.23 10.49
C ALA A 37 -8.05 13.60 10.95
N ASP A 38 -6.80 13.65 11.46
CA ASP A 38 -6.17 14.91 11.86
C ASP A 38 -5.76 15.71 10.60
N PRO A 39 -5.58 17.03 10.66
CA PRO A 39 -5.01 17.80 9.57
C PRO A 39 -3.65 17.25 9.14
N SER A 40 -3.31 17.38 7.84
CA SER A 40 -1.99 17.00 7.34
C SER A 40 -0.88 17.83 7.99
N SER A 41 0.23 17.19 8.28
CA SER A 41 1.41 17.83 8.90
C SER A 41 2.63 17.88 7.98
N VAL A 42 2.59 17.09 6.91
CA VAL A 42 3.60 16.99 5.87
C VAL A 42 2.91 16.81 4.50
N ASP A 43 3.66 17.02 3.40
CA ASP A 43 3.10 16.86 2.06
C ASP A 43 2.99 15.39 1.66
N LEU A 44 3.96 14.57 2.09
CA LEU A 44 4.05 13.15 1.71
C LEU A 44 4.31 12.26 2.93
N THR A 45 3.50 11.20 3.07
CA THR A 45 3.86 10.02 3.87
C THR A 45 4.24 8.87 2.95
N VAL A 46 5.43 8.33 3.10
CA VAL A 46 5.86 7.09 2.44
C VAL A 46 5.58 5.93 3.39
N VAL A 47 4.56 5.12 3.08
CA VAL A 47 4.15 3.95 3.86
C VAL A 47 4.84 2.71 3.32
N VAL A 48 5.66 2.06 4.16
CA VAL A 48 6.47 0.89 3.81
C VAL A 48 6.06 -0.30 4.67
N PRO A 49 5.21 -1.21 4.16
CA PRO A 49 4.94 -2.47 4.86
C PRO A 49 6.18 -3.35 4.80
N ALA A 50 6.62 -3.87 5.94
CA ALA A 50 7.82 -4.70 6.04
C ALA A 50 7.53 -5.98 6.84
N TYR A 51 7.97 -7.13 6.33
CA TYR A 51 7.93 -8.41 7.02
C TYR A 51 9.17 -9.23 6.68
N ASN A 52 10.09 -9.37 7.63
CA ASN A 52 11.40 -10.00 7.45
C ASN A 52 12.20 -9.36 6.30
N GLU A 53 12.44 -8.05 6.38
CA GLU A 53 13.03 -7.23 5.30
C GLU A 53 14.41 -6.65 5.66
N THR A 54 15.13 -7.27 6.60
CA THR A 54 16.46 -6.80 7.06
C THR A 54 17.46 -6.57 5.93
N GLU A 55 17.38 -7.34 4.84
CA GLU A 55 18.33 -7.25 3.72
C GLU A 55 17.89 -6.25 2.63
N ARG A 56 16.58 -6.19 2.31
CA ARG A 56 16.07 -5.41 1.17
C ARG A 56 15.69 -3.99 1.53
N LEU A 57 15.10 -3.79 2.73
CA LEU A 57 14.68 -2.47 3.22
C LEU A 57 15.81 -1.42 3.21
N PRO A 58 17.08 -1.73 3.53
CA PRO A 58 18.16 -0.74 3.45
C PRO A 58 18.36 -0.14 2.06
N ILE A 59 18.24 -0.94 1.01
CA ILE A 59 18.43 -0.52 -0.38
C ILE A 59 17.27 0.39 -0.80
N MET A 60 16.05 -0.04 -0.53
CA MET A 60 14.85 0.73 -0.83
C MET A 60 14.84 2.07 -0.09
N LEU A 61 15.13 2.08 1.22
CA LEU A 61 15.13 3.30 2.01
C LEU A 61 16.22 4.27 1.55
N ALA A 62 17.42 3.79 1.19
CA ALA A 62 18.49 4.63 0.66
C ALA A 62 18.05 5.34 -0.63
N SER A 63 17.48 4.61 -1.59
CA SER A 63 16.96 5.18 -2.84
C SER A 63 15.84 6.20 -2.59
N THR A 64 14.93 5.90 -1.66
CA THR A 64 13.85 6.80 -1.25
C THR A 64 14.40 8.12 -0.70
N ILE A 65 15.32 8.05 0.26
CA ILE A 65 15.89 9.24 0.89
C ILE A 65 16.75 10.04 -0.08
N GLU A 66 17.58 9.38 -0.90
CA GLU A 66 18.38 10.02 -1.94
C GLU A 66 17.51 10.84 -2.90
N HIS A 67 16.40 10.27 -3.37
CA HIS A 67 15.46 10.96 -4.24
C HIS A 67 14.83 12.18 -3.55
N LEU A 68 14.18 11.97 -2.40
CA LEU A 68 13.43 13.02 -1.69
C LEU A 68 14.31 14.14 -1.12
N THR A 69 15.60 13.88 -0.89
CA THR A 69 16.57 14.88 -0.42
C THR A 69 17.47 15.43 -1.53
N SER A 70 17.25 15.01 -2.77
CA SER A 70 18.01 15.49 -3.91
C SER A 70 17.95 17.03 -4.03
N PRO A 71 18.97 17.71 -4.59
CA PRO A 71 18.96 19.15 -4.74
C PRO A 71 17.76 19.72 -5.47
N ALA A 72 17.17 18.95 -6.40
CA ALA A 72 15.99 19.33 -7.16
C ALA A 72 14.70 19.27 -6.34
N LEU A 73 14.60 18.36 -5.35
CA LEU A 73 13.37 18.05 -4.65
C LEU A 73 13.39 18.38 -3.15
N LYS A 74 14.55 18.64 -2.55
CA LYS A 74 14.68 18.86 -1.09
C LYS A 74 13.79 19.96 -0.50
N HIS A 75 13.26 20.84 -1.33
CA HIS A 75 12.34 21.90 -0.95
C HIS A 75 10.93 21.72 -1.52
N LYS A 76 10.72 20.67 -2.32
CA LYS A 76 9.44 20.39 -2.97
C LYS A 76 8.48 19.70 -2.00
N TYR A 77 8.99 18.77 -1.18
CA TYR A 77 8.18 17.96 -0.28
C TYR A 77 8.70 18.01 1.15
N LYS A 78 7.83 18.33 2.09
CA LYS A 78 8.00 17.95 3.49
C LYS A 78 7.48 16.53 3.65
N PHE A 79 8.31 15.58 4.04
CA PHE A 79 7.94 14.18 4.04
C PHE A 79 8.25 13.46 5.35
N GLU A 80 7.57 12.36 5.56
CA GLU A 80 7.86 11.34 6.56
C GLU A 80 7.89 9.95 5.91
N VAL A 81 8.68 9.03 6.45
CA VAL A 81 8.68 7.62 6.07
C VAL A 81 8.15 6.81 7.25
N LEU A 82 7.08 6.07 7.03
CA LEU A 82 6.43 5.23 8.03
C LEU A 82 6.64 3.76 7.68
N ILE A 83 7.63 3.12 8.33
CA ILE A 83 7.92 1.70 8.20
C ILE A 83 6.98 0.96 9.17
N VAL A 84 6.15 0.08 8.62
CA VAL A 84 5.21 -0.75 9.38
C VAL A 84 5.72 -2.18 9.36
N ASP A 85 6.38 -2.58 10.42
CA ASP A 85 6.86 -3.95 10.63
C ASP A 85 5.70 -4.86 11.05
N ASP A 86 5.30 -5.74 10.16
CA ASP A 86 4.16 -6.66 10.31
C ASP A 86 4.48 -7.88 11.19
N GLY A 87 5.03 -7.62 12.37
CA GLY A 87 5.37 -8.68 13.32
C GLY A 87 6.47 -9.60 12.81
N SER A 88 7.56 -9.04 12.29
CA SER A 88 8.70 -9.80 11.78
C SER A 88 9.31 -10.72 12.83
N SER A 89 9.76 -11.88 12.37
CA SER A 89 10.51 -12.84 13.19
C SER A 89 12.04 -12.62 13.15
N ASP A 90 12.51 -11.77 12.22
CA ASP A 90 13.90 -11.32 12.15
C ASP A 90 14.08 -9.97 12.91
N ASN A 91 15.20 -9.32 12.72
CA ASN A 91 15.49 -8.04 13.36
C ASN A 91 15.02 -6.82 12.56
N THR A 92 13.98 -6.92 11.72
CA THR A 92 13.51 -5.84 10.83
C THR A 92 13.27 -4.52 11.58
N SER A 93 12.52 -4.50 12.69
CA SER A 93 12.28 -3.29 13.49
C SER A 93 13.57 -2.67 14.03
N ALA A 94 14.46 -3.47 14.60
CA ALA A 94 15.74 -2.98 15.16
C ALA A 94 16.68 -2.49 14.04
N ALA A 95 16.72 -3.17 12.91
CA ALA A 95 17.47 -2.76 11.72
C ALA A 95 16.93 -1.45 11.14
N SER A 96 15.62 -1.30 11.06
CA SER A 96 14.94 -0.07 10.62
C SER A 96 15.30 1.12 11.51
N LEU A 97 15.34 0.93 12.82
CA LEU A 97 15.72 1.99 13.76
C LEU A 97 17.20 2.40 13.62
N LYS A 98 18.11 1.43 13.40
CA LYS A 98 19.52 1.71 13.08
C LYS A 98 19.67 2.44 11.74
N LEU A 99 18.85 2.09 10.74
CA LEU A 99 18.79 2.77 9.46
C LEU A 99 18.32 4.22 9.61
N ALA A 100 17.25 4.46 10.37
CA ALA A 100 16.77 5.81 10.66
C ALA A 100 17.86 6.70 11.29
N ALA A 101 18.75 6.12 12.11
CA ALA A 101 19.87 6.84 12.70
C ALA A 101 20.93 7.30 11.67
N LYS A 102 21.01 6.69 10.50
CA LYS A 102 21.89 7.13 9.39
C LYS A 102 21.36 8.38 8.69
N TYR A 103 20.07 8.67 8.82
CA TYR A 103 19.38 9.80 8.20
C TYR A 103 18.73 10.72 9.25
N PRO A 104 19.52 11.34 10.16
CA PRO A 104 19.00 12.04 11.35
C PRO A 104 18.17 13.28 11.01
N LYS A 105 18.26 13.79 9.77
CA LYS A 105 17.48 14.94 9.28
C LYS A 105 16.13 14.53 8.65
N CYS A 106 15.89 13.23 8.46
CA CYS A 106 14.66 12.70 7.89
C CYS A 106 13.74 12.16 8.98
N ASP A 107 12.44 12.40 8.87
CA ASP A 107 11.44 11.85 9.79
C ASP A 107 11.11 10.40 9.38
N ILE A 108 11.85 9.45 9.96
CA ILE A 108 11.65 8.02 9.74
C ILE A 108 11.09 7.42 11.01
N ARG A 109 9.89 6.89 10.90
CA ARG A 109 9.08 6.33 11.99
C ARG A 109 8.93 4.82 11.80
N ILE A 110 9.11 4.08 12.88
CA ILE A 110 9.00 2.62 12.90
C ILE A 110 7.86 2.22 13.83
N VAL A 111 6.87 1.54 13.25
CA VAL A 111 5.78 0.89 13.98
C VAL A 111 5.99 -0.61 13.92
N THR A 112 5.86 -1.30 15.04
CA THR A 112 5.90 -2.76 15.10
C THR A 112 4.52 -3.28 15.50
N LEU A 113 3.92 -4.07 14.63
CA LEU A 113 2.65 -4.75 14.92
C LEU A 113 2.91 -5.95 15.85
N GLU A 114 1.99 -6.20 16.78
CA GLU A 114 2.16 -7.28 17.76
C GLU A 114 2.09 -8.68 17.15
N LYS A 115 1.52 -8.78 15.95
CA LYS A 115 1.46 -10.03 15.18
C LYS A 115 1.39 -9.72 13.69
N ASN A 116 1.77 -10.69 12.88
CA ASN A 116 1.58 -10.60 11.43
C ASN A 116 0.08 -10.50 11.11
N LEU A 117 -0.30 -9.41 10.47
CA LEU A 117 -1.65 -9.16 9.97
C LEU A 117 -1.77 -9.46 8.47
N GLY A 118 -0.64 -9.61 7.77
CA GLY A 118 -0.53 -9.66 6.32
C GLY A 118 -0.31 -8.29 5.68
N LYS A 119 0.18 -8.28 4.44
CA LYS A 119 0.55 -7.06 3.71
C LYS A 119 -0.56 -6.01 3.73
N GLY A 120 -1.80 -6.40 3.43
CA GLY A 120 -2.95 -5.49 3.46
C GLY A 120 -3.23 -4.90 4.85
N GLY A 121 -3.01 -5.68 5.92
CA GLY A 121 -3.13 -5.21 7.29
C GLY A 121 -2.09 -4.17 7.66
N ALA A 122 -0.82 -4.41 7.28
CA ALA A 122 0.29 -3.48 7.51
C ALA A 122 0.11 -2.18 6.70
N VAL A 123 -0.27 -2.28 5.43
CA VAL A 123 -0.57 -1.10 4.58
C VAL A 123 -1.71 -0.29 5.18
N ARG A 124 -2.83 -0.95 5.54
CA ARG A 124 -3.96 -0.27 6.17
C ARG A 124 -3.53 0.48 7.42
N HIS A 125 -2.71 -0.16 8.26
CA HIS A 125 -2.19 0.47 9.47
C HIS A 125 -1.41 1.75 9.13
N GLY A 126 -0.42 1.66 8.24
CA GLY A 126 0.38 2.83 7.85
C GLY A 126 -0.45 3.96 7.26
N MET A 127 -1.43 3.63 6.41
CA MET A 127 -2.31 4.62 5.79
C MET A 127 -3.24 5.33 6.79
N LEU A 128 -3.72 4.62 7.81
CA LEU A 128 -4.59 5.21 8.85
C LEU A 128 -3.84 6.15 9.81
N PHE A 129 -2.51 6.07 9.84
CA PHE A 129 -1.66 6.83 10.75
C PHE A 129 -0.62 7.71 10.03
N GLY A 130 -0.72 7.87 8.72
CA GLY A 130 0.12 8.80 7.96
C GLY A 130 -0.31 10.25 8.14
N GLY A 131 0.68 11.15 8.32
CA GLY A 131 0.47 12.60 8.47
C GLY A 131 0.45 13.38 7.16
N GLY A 132 0.70 12.72 6.01
CA GLY A 132 0.84 13.38 4.71
C GLY A 132 -0.47 13.83 4.07
N GLU A 133 -0.41 14.89 3.27
CA GLU A 133 -1.48 15.29 2.36
C GLU A 133 -1.66 14.24 1.25
N ARG A 134 -0.56 13.62 0.85
CA ARG A 134 -0.53 12.45 -0.01
C ARG A 134 0.15 11.29 0.71
N LEU A 135 -0.34 10.08 0.46
CA LEU A 135 0.19 8.86 1.07
C LEU A 135 0.62 7.90 -0.04
N LEU A 136 1.89 7.59 -0.09
CA LEU A 136 2.47 6.63 -1.03
C LEU A 136 2.64 5.28 -0.34
N MET A 137 2.04 4.23 -0.88
CA MET A 137 2.40 2.85 -0.58
C MET A 137 3.57 2.44 -1.45
N VAL A 138 4.64 1.95 -0.85
CA VAL A 138 5.78 1.38 -1.57
C VAL A 138 6.28 0.10 -0.90
N ASP A 139 6.57 -0.94 -1.71
CA ASP A 139 7.09 -2.21 -1.21
C ASP A 139 8.52 -2.06 -0.67
N ALA A 140 8.83 -2.79 0.41
CA ALA A 140 10.13 -2.73 1.09
C ALA A 140 11.29 -3.38 0.31
N ASP A 141 10.99 -4.05 -0.82
CA ASP A 141 11.98 -4.82 -1.59
C ASP A 141 12.81 -3.99 -2.57
N GLY A 142 12.39 -2.74 -2.83
CA GLY A 142 13.08 -1.84 -3.75
C GLY A 142 12.86 -2.17 -5.23
N ALA A 143 11.89 -3.02 -5.57
CA ALA A 143 11.60 -3.42 -6.94
C ALA A 143 11.10 -2.26 -7.83
N SER A 144 10.35 -1.32 -7.26
CA SER A 144 9.87 -0.13 -7.97
C SER A 144 10.89 0.99 -7.92
N ARG A 145 11.16 1.63 -9.06
CA ARG A 145 12.03 2.80 -9.11
C ARG A 145 11.37 3.98 -8.40
N PHE A 146 11.97 4.44 -7.30
CA PHE A 146 11.35 5.46 -6.45
C PHE A 146 11.19 6.84 -7.15
N THR A 147 12.06 7.17 -8.11
CA THR A 147 11.96 8.42 -8.89
C THR A 147 10.68 8.53 -9.69
N ASP A 148 9.98 7.44 -9.96
CA ASP A 148 8.69 7.43 -10.66
C ASP A 148 7.56 8.01 -9.79
N LEU A 149 7.83 8.36 -8.53
CA LEU A 149 6.93 9.16 -7.69
C LEU A 149 6.49 10.45 -8.40
N GLU A 150 7.38 11.09 -9.16
CA GLU A 150 7.06 12.34 -9.86
C GLU A 150 5.95 12.14 -10.90
N LEU A 151 5.97 11.00 -11.62
CA LEU A 151 4.92 10.64 -12.58
C LEU A 151 3.56 10.42 -11.87
N LEU A 152 3.58 9.74 -10.70
CA LEU A 152 2.37 9.55 -9.92
C LEU A 152 1.87 10.87 -9.33
N TRP A 153 2.78 11.76 -8.98
CA TRP A 153 2.44 13.06 -8.42
C TRP A 153 1.75 13.95 -9.44
N GLU A 154 2.30 14.03 -10.66
CA GLU A 154 1.71 14.76 -11.79
C GLU A 154 0.33 14.22 -12.15
N ALA A 155 0.20 12.89 -12.30
CA ALA A 155 -1.09 12.26 -12.56
C ALA A 155 -2.12 12.52 -11.44
N MET A 156 -1.68 12.61 -10.16
CA MET A 156 -2.56 12.96 -9.05
C MET A 156 -3.06 14.40 -9.17
N ASP A 157 -2.19 15.35 -9.56
CA ASP A 157 -2.58 16.76 -9.76
C ASP A 157 -3.64 16.89 -10.87
N GLU A 158 -3.54 16.05 -11.91
CA GLU A 158 -4.51 16.03 -13.02
C GLU A 158 -5.89 15.48 -12.61
N ILE A 159 -5.91 14.33 -11.90
CA ILE A 159 -7.19 13.65 -11.58
C ILE A 159 -7.86 14.12 -10.30
N ALA A 160 -7.12 14.75 -9.41
CA ALA A 160 -7.57 15.19 -8.09
C ALA A 160 -7.04 16.58 -7.72
N PRO A 161 -7.40 17.62 -8.50
CA PRO A 161 -7.01 18.99 -8.20
C PRO A 161 -7.54 19.41 -6.82
N ASP A 162 -6.92 20.41 -6.21
CA ASP A 162 -7.31 21.00 -4.93
C ASP A 162 -7.42 19.97 -3.79
N ASN A 163 -6.55 18.96 -3.80
CA ASN A 163 -6.53 17.85 -2.85
C ASN A 163 -7.84 17.03 -2.79
N ALA A 164 -8.58 17.00 -3.89
CA ALA A 164 -9.73 16.11 -4.04
C ALA A 164 -9.35 14.64 -3.86
N ALA A 165 -10.35 13.77 -3.71
CA ALA A 165 -10.10 12.34 -3.59
C ALA A 165 -9.62 11.77 -4.93
N GLY A 166 -8.45 11.13 -4.92
CA GLY A 166 -7.84 10.47 -6.09
C GLY A 166 -6.89 9.34 -5.69
N VAL A 167 -6.70 8.41 -6.61
CA VAL A 167 -5.75 7.29 -6.49
C VAL A 167 -4.94 7.17 -7.76
N VAL A 168 -3.62 7.07 -7.66
CA VAL A 168 -2.75 6.78 -8.80
C VAL A 168 -1.99 5.49 -8.55
N VAL A 169 -2.06 4.58 -9.52
CA VAL A 169 -1.45 3.25 -9.46
C VAL A 169 -0.28 3.20 -10.42
N GLY A 170 0.90 2.82 -9.95
CA GLY A 170 2.01 2.44 -10.82
C GLY A 170 1.67 1.14 -11.56
N SER A 171 2.14 1.01 -12.80
CA SER A 171 1.83 -0.15 -13.65
C SER A 171 3.08 -0.70 -14.33
N ARG A 172 3.23 -2.02 -14.26
CA ARG A 172 4.27 -2.81 -14.94
C ARG A 172 3.74 -3.43 -16.23
N ALA A 173 2.51 -3.12 -16.63
CA ALA A 173 1.82 -3.78 -17.75
C ALA A 173 2.60 -3.66 -19.07
N HIS A 174 3.30 -2.54 -19.30
CA HIS A 174 4.14 -2.32 -20.48
C HIS A 174 5.39 -3.23 -20.52
N LEU A 175 5.91 -3.65 -19.35
CA LEU A 175 7.07 -4.53 -19.27
C LEU A 175 6.72 -5.98 -19.66
N VAL A 176 5.47 -6.39 -19.42
CA VAL A 176 4.99 -7.73 -19.78
C VAL A 176 4.96 -7.92 -21.30
N GLU A 177 4.73 -6.88 -22.07
CA GLU A 177 4.72 -6.93 -23.54
C GLU A 177 6.12 -7.14 -24.11
N THR A 178 7.16 -6.63 -23.45
CA THR A 178 8.56 -6.80 -23.86
C THR A 178 9.16 -8.13 -23.43
N GLU A 179 8.71 -8.72 -22.33
CA GLU A 179 9.15 -10.03 -21.82
C GLU A 179 8.32 -11.22 -22.36
N ALA A 180 7.30 -10.97 -23.16
CA ALA A 180 6.33 -11.96 -23.65
C ALA A 180 6.92 -13.11 -24.51
N VAL A 181 8.24 -13.08 -24.77
CA VAL A 181 8.94 -14.13 -25.52
C VAL A 181 9.47 -15.27 -24.64
N VAL A 182 9.42 -15.14 -23.30
CA VAL A 182 9.84 -16.22 -22.41
C VAL A 182 8.74 -17.27 -22.33
N LYS A 183 9.04 -18.52 -22.72
CA LYS A 183 8.17 -19.72 -22.67
C LYS A 183 7.51 -19.88 -21.29
N ARG A 184 6.35 -19.26 -21.08
CA ARG A 184 5.55 -19.44 -19.87
C ARG A 184 4.82 -20.79 -19.95
N SER A 185 4.75 -21.54 -18.84
CA SER A 185 4.01 -22.80 -18.83
C SER A 185 2.51 -22.56 -19.12
N LEU A 186 1.86 -23.49 -19.83
CA LEU A 186 0.44 -23.42 -20.18
C LEU A 186 -0.45 -23.17 -18.94
N LEU A 187 -0.10 -23.80 -17.81
CA LEU A 187 -0.79 -23.67 -16.54
C LEU A 187 -0.73 -22.22 -16.01
N ARG A 188 0.43 -21.55 -16.09
CA ARG A 188 0.60 -20.16 -15.66
C ARG A 188 -0.25 -19.21 -16.52
N ASN A 189 -0.34 -19.46 -17.82
CA ASN A 189 -1.19 -18.67 -18.71
C ASN A 189 -2.67 -18.85 -18.40
N ILE A 190 -3.16 -20.07 -18.16
CA ILE A 190 -4.54 -20.34 -17.76
C ILE A 190 -4.89 -19.63 -16.46
N LEU A 191 -4.01 -19.71 -15.45
CA LEU A 191 -4.20 -19.02 -14.17
C LEU A 191 -4.23 -17.49 -14.35
N MET A 192 -3.35 -16.94 -15.18
CA MET A 192 -3.30 -15.51 -15.48
C MET A 192 -4.59 -15.02 -16.18
N TYR A 193 -5.03 -15.71 -17.25
CA TYR A 193 -6.27 -15.37 -17.94
C TYR A 193 -7.50 -15.55 -17.05
N GLY A 194 -7.51 -16.60 -16.22
CA GLY A 194 -8.55 -16.80 -15.21
C GLY A 194 -8.63 -15.63 -14.22
N LEU A 195 -7.50 -15.21 -13.68
CA LEU A 195 -7.41 -14.07 -12.75
C LEU A 195 -7.89 -12.77 -13.42
N HIS A 196 -7.42 -12.46 -14.65
CA HIS A 196 -7.87 -11.27 -15.38
C HIS A 196 -9.38 -11.29 -15.65
N THR A 197 -9.94 -12.46 -15.98
CA THR A 197 -11.39 -12.60 -16.19
C THR A 197 -12.15 -12.32 -14.89
N ILE A 198 -11.68 -12.83 -13.77
CA ILE A 198 -12.29 -12.59 -12.45
C ILE A 198 -12.18 -11.11 -12.07
N LEU A 199 -11.04 -10.45 -12.31
CA LEU A 199 -10.86 -9.02 -12.06
C LEU A 199 -11.84 -8.16 -12.86
N ARG A 200 -12.13 -8.55 -14.14
CA ARG A 200 -13.18 -7.91 -14.94
C ARG A 200 -14.57 -8.10 -14.33
N ILE A 201 -14.89 -9.32 -13.87
CA ILE A 201 -16.16 -9.63 -13.20
C ILE A 201 -16.30 -8.85 -11.89
N VAL A 202 -15.22 -8.73 -11.12
CA VAL A 202 -15.17 -7.92 -9.90
C VAL A 202 -15.34 -6.42 -10.19
N GLY A 203 -15.06 -6.00 -11.42
CA GLY A 203 -15.33 -4.64 -11.89
C GLY A 203 -14.14 -3.69 -11.83
N VAL A 204 -12.92 -4.20 -11.66
CA VAL A 204 -11.67 -3.43 -11.67
C VAL A 204 -10.79 -3.76 -12.88
N GLY A 205 -11.34 -4.44 -13.89
CA GLY A 205 -10.60 -4.89 -15.07
C GLY A 205 -10.14 -3.79 -16.03
N HIS A 206 -10.43 -2.53 -15.74
CA HIS A 206 -9.89 -1.37 -16.46
C HIS A 206 -8.46 -1.00 -15.99
N ILE A 207 -8.05 -1.43 -14.80
CA ILE A 207 -6.69 -1.29 -14.31
C ILE A 207 -5.91 -2.54 -14.72
N ARG A 208 -4.81 -2.36 -15.45
CA ARG A 208 -3.99 -3.46 -15.98
C ARG A 208 -3.13 -4.12 -14.91
N ASP A 209 -2.57 -3.32 -14.00
CA ASP A 209 -1.72 -3.80 -12.91
C ASP A 209 -2.31 -3.44 -11.53
N THR A 210 -3.29 -4.22 -11.09
CA THR A 210 -3.96 -3.99 -9.80
C THR A 210 -3.06 -4.24 -8.58
N GLN A 211 -1.99 -5.03 -8.72
CA GLN A 211 -1.15 -5.50 -7.62
C GLN A 211 0.24 -4.84 -7.57
N CYS A 212 0.44 -3.75 -8.30
CA CYS A 212 1.68 -2.98 -8.20
C CYS A 212 1.84 -2.41 -6.78
N GLY A 213 3.01 -2.63 -6.16
CA GLY A 213 3.37 -2.13 -4.82
C GLY A 213 3.79 -0.66 -4.79
N PHE A 214 3.32 0.16 -5.74
CA PHE A 214 3.64 1.58 -5.83
C PHE A 214 2.35 2.35 -6.16
N LYS A 215 1.67 2.86 -5.12
CA LYS A 215 0.37 3.52 -5.25
C LYS A 215 0.31 4.80 -4.41
N LEU A 216 -0.12 5.89 -5.04
CA LEU A 216 -0.31 7.18 -4.41
C LEU A 216 -1.79 7.44 -4.15
N PHE A 217 -2.12 7.83 -2.93
CA PHE A 217 -3.46 8.21 -2.51
C PHE A 217 -3.46 9.66 -2.05
N SER A 218 -4.45 10.44 -2.45
CA SER A 218 -4.72 11.70 -1.75
C SER A 218 -5.23 11.38 -0.34
N ARG A 219 -5.04 12.30 0.60
CA ARG A 219 -5.56 12.14 1.97
C ARG A 219 -7.07 11.96 1.98
N ALA A 220 -7.79 12.70 1.15
CA ALA A 220 -9.23 12.60 1.01
C ALA A 220 -9.69 11.22 0.50
N ALA A 221 -8.94 10.58 -0.40
CA ALA A 221 -9.20 9.20 -0.83
C ALA A 221 -8.87 8.20 0.28
N ALA A 222 -7.72 8.36 0.93
CA ALA A 222 -7.28 7.47 2.01
C ALA A 222 -8.28 7.45 3.17
N GLN A 223 -8.83 8.61 3.56
CA GLN A 223 -9.85 8.74 4.62
C GLN A 223 -11.15 7.97 4.33
N GLN A 224 -11.46 7.75 3.06
CA GLN A 224 -12.66 7.03 2.65
C GLN A 224 -12.39 5.53 2.40
N ILE A 225 -11.23 5.19 1.86
CA ILE A 225 -10.91 3.83 1.42
C ILE A 225 -10.42 2.96 2.58
N PHE A 226 -9.39 3.38 3.32
CA PHE A 226 -8.71 2.52 4.31
C PHE A 226 -9.56 2.16 5.54
N PRO A 227 -10.46 3.02 6.07
CA PRO A 227 -11.39 2.60 7.11
C PRO A 227 -12.33 1.46 6.67
N ALA A 228 -12.67 1.43 5.37
CA ALA A 228 -13.57 0.43 4.76
C ALA A 228 -12.86 -0.81 4.23
N GLN A 229 -11.54 -0.91 4.33
CA GLN A 229 -10.76 -2.08 3.92
C GLN A 229 -10.96 -3.23 4.92
N HIS A 230 -11.23 -4.44 4.40
CA HIS A 230 -11.46 -5.65 5.18
C HIS A 230 -10.39 -6.72 4.96
N LEU A 231 -9.79 -6.80 3.76
CA LEU A 231 -8.78 -7.81 3.46
C LEU A 231 -7.41 -7.44 4.03
N PRO A 232 -6.84 -8.29 4.91
CA PRO A 232 -5.45 -8.14 5.36
C PRO A 232 -4.43 -8.80 4.43
N THR A 233 -4.89 -9.62 3.47
CA THR A 233 -4.09 -10.49 2.60
C THR A 233 -3.64 -9.79 1.32
N TRP A 234 -3.02 -10.51 0.38
CA TRP A 234 -2.50 -10.00 -0.88
C TRP A 234 -3.56 -9.36 -1.80
N MET A 235 -4.84 -9.76 -1.65
CA MET A 235 -5.92 -9.24 -2.50
C MET A 235 -6.52 -7.92 -2.00
N PHE A 236 -5.96 -7.31 -0.95
CA PHE A 236 -6.35 -5.98 -0.48
C PHE A 236 -6.25 -4.92 -1.58
N ASP A 237 -5.25 -5.02 -2.45
CA ASP A 237 -5.06 -4.10 -3.59
C ASP A 237 -6.31 -4.02 -4.48
N VAL A 238 -6.92 -5.17 -4.76
CA VAL A 238 -8.16 -5.23 -5.56
C VAL A 238 -9.34 -4.66 -4.77
N GLU A 239 -9.40 -4.92 -3.47
CA GLU A 239 -10.44 -4.33 -2.61
C GLU A 239 -10.33 -2.80 -2.59
N LEU A 240 -9.14 -2.22 -2.48
CA LEU A 240 -8.95 -0.76 -2.51
C LEU A 240 -9.48 -0.13 -3.80
N LEU A 241 -9.20 -0.75 -4.96
CA LEU A 241 -9.68 -0.27 -6.26
C LEU A 241 -11.20 -0.44 -6.40
N LEU A 242 -11.77 -1.52 -5.86
CA LEU A 242 -13.21 -1.71 -5.80
C LEU A 242 -13.89 -0.65 -4.94
N LEU A 243 -13.32 -0.34 -3.78
CA LEU A 243 -13.79 0.73 -2.89
C LEU A 243 -13.70 2.10 -3.57
N ALA A 244 -12.58 2.41 -4.23
CA ALA A 244 -12.42 3.65 -5.00
C ALA A 244 -13.53 3.77 -6.07
N LYS A 245 -13.81 2.70 -6.82
CA LYS A 245 -14.90 2.66 -7.81
C LYS A 245 -16.28 2.90 -7.18
N GLN A 246 -16.58 2.26 -6.04
CA GLN A 246 -17.86 2.41 -5.35
C GLN A 246 -18.06 3.84 -4.82
N LEU A 247 -16.98 4.45 -4.35
CA LEU A 247 -16.93 5.82 -3.84
C LEU A 247 -16.85 6.86 -4.97
N ARG A 248 -16.75 6.42 -6.24
CA ARG A 248 -16.57 7.28 -7.43
C ARG A 248 -15.29 8.13 -7.33
N ILE A 249 -14.26 7.60 -6.69
CA ILE A 249 -12.94 8.23 -6.62
C ILE A 249 -12.22 7.93 -7.94
N PRO A 250 -11.68 8.94 -8.65
CA PRO A 250 -10.93 8.72 -9.88
C PRO A 250 -9.66 7.92 -9.61
N VAL A 251 -9.34 7.01 -10.54
CA VAL A 251 -8.13 6.19 -10.49
C VAL A 251 -7.39 6.34 -11.81
N ALA A 252 -6.13 6.77 -11.76
CA ALA A 252 -5.21 6.77 -12.89
C ALA A 252 -4.19 5.64 -12.78
N GLU A 253 -3.71 5.15 -13.91
CA GLU A 253 -2.65 4.15 -14.01
C GLU A 253 -1.47 4.74 -14.78
N VAL A 254 -0.27 4.69 -14.19
CA VAL A 254 0.95 5.31 -14.73
C VAL A 254 2.02 4.24 -14.92
N PRO A 255 2.67 4.13 -16.09
CA PRO A 255 3.77 3.20 -16.29
C PRO A 255 4.95 3.57 -15.39
N ILE A 256 5.52 2.58 -14.69
CA ILE A 256 6.68 2.74 -13.82
C ILE A 256 7.77 1.74 -14.19
N ASP A 257 9.02 2.09 -13.93
CA ASP A 257 10.12 1.13 -14.02
C ASP A 257 10.12 0.20 -12.80
N TRP A 258 10.28 -1.06 -13.10
CA TRP A 258 10.26 -2.13 -12.11
C TRP A 258 11.25 -3.22 -12.49
N HIS A 259 11.93 -3.79 -11.50
CA HIS A 259 12.82 -4.92 -11.68
C HIS A 259 12.53 -6.02 -10.67
N GLU A 260 12.73 -7.27 -11.06
CA GLU A 260 12.51 -8.40 -10.16
C GLU A 260 13.61 -8.45 -9.11
N VAL A 261 13.22 -8.51 -7.83
CA VAL A 261 14.13 -8.67 -6.70
C VAL A 261 13.95 -10.06 -6.10
N ALA A 262 15.04 -10.77 -5.87
CA ALA A 262 15.01 -12.07 -5.23
C ALA A 262 14.45 -12.01 -3.80
N GLY A 263 13.94 -13.15 -3.30
CA GLY A 263 13.41 -13.25 -1.93
C GLY A 263 11.91 -12.99 -1.81
N SER A 264 11.13 -13.24 -2.87
CA SER A 264 9.67 -13.22 -2.79
C SER A 264 9.15 -14.18 -1.72
N LYS A 265 8.26 -13.69 -0.85
CA LYS A 265 7.63 -14.46 0.24
C LYS A 265 6.32 -15.12 -0.18
N LEU A 266 5.97 -15.00 -1.45
CA LEU A 266 4.74 -15.51 -2.03
C LEU A 266 4.87 -17.01 -2.31
N ASN A 267 4.06 -17.83 -1.64
CA ASN A 267 4.03 -19.27 -1.93
C ASN A 267 3.29 -19.50 -3.26
N VAL A 268 4.02 -19.97 -4.27
CA VAL A 268 3.54 -20.12 -5.66
C VAL A 268 2.35 -21.08 -5.79
N VAL A 269 2.19 -22.02 -4.86
CA VAL A 269 1.13 -23.05 -4.91
C VAL A 269 -0.13 -22.59 -4.17
N THR A 270 0.02 -22.08 -2.95
CA THR A 270 -1.12 -21.75 -2.09
C THR A 270 -1.67 -20.34 -2.32
N ALA A 271 -0.81 -19.39 -2.72
CA ALA A 271 -1.22 -18.01 -2.91
C ALA A 271 -2.30 -17.82 -3.99
N PRO A 272 -2.27 -18.46 -5.17
CA PRO A 272 -3.33 -18.31 -6.17
C PRO A 272 -4.71 -18.77 -5.66
N LEU A 273 -4.78 -19.87 -4.90
CA LEU A 273 -6.03 -20.37 -4.32
C LEU A 273 -6.56 -19.40 -3.26
N GLN A 274 -5.67 -18.87 -2.42
CA GLN A 274 -6.03 -17.86 -1.42
C GLN A 274 -6.52 -16.57 -2.09
N MET A 275 -5.84 -16.11 -3.13
CA MET A 275 -6.24 -14.93 -3.90
C MET A 275 -7.62 -15.11 -4.52
N LEU A 276 -7.89 -16.27 -5.14
CA LEU A 276 -9.21 -16.58 -5.71
C LEU A 276 -10.30 -16.56 -4.64
N ARG A 277 -10.06 -17.22 -3.50
CA ARG A 277 -10.99 -17.19 -2.36
C ARG A 277 -11.29 -15.77 -1.92
N ASP A 278 -10.26 -14.95 -1.73
CA ASP A 278 -10.38 -13.58 -1.23
C ASP A 278 -11.15 -12.69 -2.21
N LEU A 279 -10.93 -12.86 -3.54
CA LEU A 279 -11.73 -12.18 -4.57
C LEU A 279 -13.21 -12.53 -4.50
N LEU A 280 -13.54 -13.82 -4.32
CA LEU A 280 -14.93 -14.27 -4.18
C LEU A 280 -15.57 -13.70 -2.92
N ILE A 281 -14.83 -13.68 -1.81
CA ILE A 281 -15.29 -13.12 -0.52
C ILE A 281 -15.58 -11.63 -0.67
N VAL A 282 -14.66 -10.85 -1.24
CA VAL A 282 -14.84 -9.42 -1.48
C VAL A 282 -16.10 -9.19 -2.33
N ARG A 283 -16.19 -9.86 -3.48
CA ARG A 283 -17.32 -9.66 -4.40
C ARG A 283 -18.65 -10.01 -3.75
N ALA A 284 -18.72 -11.14 -3.07
CA ALA A 284 -19.95 -11.59 -2.41
C ALA A 284 -20.37 -10.64 -1.27
N ASN A 285 -19.44 -10.19 -0.42
CA ASN A 285 -19.78 -9.27 0.67
C ASN A 285 -20.25 -7.89 0.16
N HIS A 286 -19.63 -7.37 -0.91
CA HIS A 286 -20.06 -6.11 -1.52
C HIS A 286 -21.42 -6.24 -2.23
N LEU A 287 -21.66 -7.32 -2.98
CA LEU A 287 -22.95 -7.57 -3.65
C LEU A 287 -24.10 -7.72 -2.63
N LEU A 288 -23.84 -8.37 -1.51
CA LEU A 288 -24.83 -8.55 -0.44
C LEU A 288 -24.98 -7.32 0.45
N GLY A 289 -24.22 -6.24 0.19
CA GLY A 289 -24.26 -5.01 0.96
C GLY A 289 -23.76 -5.15 2.42
N ARG A 290 -22.98 -6.21 2.71
CA ARG A 290 -22.37 -6.40 4.04
C ARG A 290 -21.14 -5.50 4.24
N TRP A 291 -20.33 -5.37 3.20
CA TRP A 291 -19.22 -4.44 3.17
C TRP A 291 -19.63 -3.24 2.30
N LYS A 292 -19.75 -2.09 2.94
CA LYS A 292 -20.17 -0.85 2.27
C LYS A 292 -19.08 0.19 2.44
N ALA A 293 -18.67 0.78 1.32
CA ALA A 293 -17.96 2.04 1.36
C ALA A 293 -18.95 3.13 1.78
N VAL A 294 -18.74 3.71 2.96
CA VAL A 294 -19.58 4.84 3.42
C VAL A 294 -18.83 6.12 3.06
N PRO A 295 -19.37 6.96 2.17
CA PRO A 295 -18.77 8.27 1.91
C PRO A 295 -18.64 9.06 3.23
N SER A 296 -17.47 9.65 3.47
CA SER A 296 -17.33 10.60 4.57
C SER A 296 -18.33 11.74 4.33
N LYS A 297 -19.20 12.04 5.31
CA LYS A 297 -20.05 13.21 5.22
C LYS A 297 -19.14 14.44 5.03
N PRO A 298 -19.41 15.33 4.05
CA PRO A 298 -18.73 16.61 4.02
C PRO A 298 -18.94 17.27 5.37
N LYS A 299 -17.90 17.83 5.97
CA LYS A 299 -18.03 18.69 7.14
C LYS A 299 -19.00 19.81 6.71
N SER A 300 -20.17 19.85 7.32
CA SER A 300 -21.01 21.05 7.26
C SER A 300 -20.22 22.15 7.98
N ASP A 301 -19.82 23.15 7.21
CA ASP A 301 -19.26 24.39 7.76
C ASP A 301 -20.24 25.05 8.76
#